data_db7480c03c4a4a96e606de15be74ec7a
#
_entry.id   db7480c03c4a4a96e606de15be74ec7a
#
_cell.length_a   1.000
_cell.length_b   1.000
_cell.length_c   1.000
_cell.angle_alpha   90.00
_cell.angle_beta   90.00
_cell.angle_gamma   90.00
#
_symmetry.space_group_name_H-M   'P 1'
#
loop_
_entity.id
_entity.type
_entity.pdbx_description
1 polymer ?
#
loop_
_entity_poly.entity_id
_entity_poly.type
_entity_poly.pdbx_seq_one_letter_code
_entity_poly.pdbx_strand_id
1 'polypeptide(L)'
;SIGSGIVTSVPSDSPDDYQGLVDLQNSEKECKAWGIDFAEVTKLEPIAILDSGEMGTLPAPDLCKKLGIKDQTDRSKLEKAKQDLYLHSFNNGVMLESSGFISGKPVAEAREMVKTKLVENSEAIVYYELTGPVKSRWMADCKVKIVDNQWFLAYGDEKWTETTELALKSMELYPSKARNQFEYVLQWLNNWACVREKGLGTKLPWDENWVIESLSDSTIYMAFYTVAHHLKDLDEDKLTDTLFEAIFGSGNTKEASEELGIPQADILDWRNEFNYWYPYDLRVSGKDLIQNHLSFSLYNHTAMFEKEMWPKGFAVNGWVLVDGEKMSKSKGNFFTLKELVTNYSADVVRFTLCNAGEGLDDPNWELSFAETAGKKLENWLNFVKENRGKGRRDSHPVDDWFRAIMSDTAYK
;
A
#
# COMPACT_ATOMS: atom_id res chain seq x y z
N SER A 1 4.33 -25.80 -7.67
CA SER A 1 3.55 -26.89 -7.05
C SER A 1 2.55 -26.28 -6.10
N ILE A 2 1.39 -26.81 -6.11
CA ILE A 2 0.24 -26.21 -5.43
C ILE A 2 -0.24 -27.19 -4.38
N GLY A 3 -0.42 -26.74 -3.14
CA GLY A 3 -1.03 -27.49 -2.06
C GLY A 3 -0.46 -28.90 -1.88
N SER A 4 -1.26 -29.92 -2.22
CA SER A 4 -0.88 -31.33 -2.13
C SER A 4 0.13 -31.79 -3.21
N GLY A 5 0.40 -30.97 -4.23
CA GLY A 5 1.16 -31.37 -5.41
C GLY A 5 0.37 -32.25 -6.41
N ILE A 6 -0.90 -32.53 -6.12
CA ILE A 6 -1.81 -33.26 -7.01
C ILE A 6 -2.82 -32.26 -7.57
N VAL A 7 -2.95 -32.23 -8.88
CA VAL A 7 -3.88 -31.36 -9.59
C VAL A 7 -4.82 -32.22 -10.42
N THR A 8 -6.12 -31.91 -10.41
CA THR A 8 -7.09 -32.57 -11.29
C THR A 8 -6.85 -32.18 -12.74
N SER A 9 -6.98 -33.13 -13.64
CA SER A 9 -6.90 -32.91 -15.09
C SER A 9 -8.29 -32.76 -15.68
N VAL A 10 -8.49 -31.78 -16.55
CA VAL A 10 -9.78 -31.46 -17.20
C VAL A 10 -9.57 -31.35 -18.71
N PRO A 11 -9.33 -32.46 -19.41
CA PRO A 11 -9.02 -32.45 -20.84
C PRO A 11 -10.15 -32.00 -21.75
N SER A 12 -11.40 -31.89 -21.25
CA SER A 12 -12.52 -31.29 -21.97
C SER A 12 -12.36 -29.78 -22.17
N ASP A 13 -11.77 -29.09 -21.15
CA ASP A 13 -11.78 -27.62 -21.02
C ASP A 13 -10.40 -27.01 -20.81
N SER A 14 -9.37 -27.83 -20.70
CA SER A 14 -7.97 -27.39 -20.58
C SER A 14 -7.17 -27.86 -21.78
N PRO A 15 -6.71 -26.95 -22.65
CA PRO A 15 -5.86 -27.30 -23.80
C PRO A 15 -4.56 -28.03 -23.42
N ASP A 16 -3.93 -27.61 -22.32
CA ASP A 16 -2.73 -28.27 -21.79
C ASP A 16 -3.02 -29.70 -21.35
N ASP A 17 -4.10 -29.94 -20.63
CA ASP A 17 -4.48 -31.25 -20.14
C ASP A 17 -4.89 -32.19 -21.30
N TYR A 18 -5.64 -31.64 -22.26
CA TYR A 18 -6.02 -32.41 -23.44
C TYR A 18 -4.79 -32.82 -24.25
N GLN A 19 -3.88 -31.89 -24.53
CA GLN A 19 -2.69 -32.22 -25.30
C GLN A 19 -1.77 -33.18 -24.54
N GLY A 20 -1.66 -33.02 -23.20
CA GLY A 20 -0.93 -33.96 -22.37
C GLY A 20 -1.51 -35.39 -22.41
N LEU A 21 -2.84 -35.51 -22.38
CA LEU A 21 -3.51 -36.79 -22.56
C LEU A 21 -3.22 -37.43 -23.93
N VAL A 22 -3.32 -36.63 -25.01
CA VAL A 22 -3.04 -37.07 -26.38
C VAL A 22 -1.59 -37.53 -26.54
N ASP A 23 -0.64 -36.80 -25.98
CA ASP A 23 0.78 -37.12 -26.06
C ASP A 23 1.07 -38.44 -25.34
N LEU A 24 0.48 -38.68 -24.17
CA LEU A 24 0.59 -39.94 -23.44
C LEU A 24 -0.07 -41.11 -24.20
N GLN A 25 -1.24 -40.87 -24.82
CA GLN A 25 -1.93 -41.88 -25.63
C GLN A 25 -1.15 -42.31 -26.87
N ASN A 26 -0.23 -41.44 -27.35
CA ASN A 26 0.59 -41.69 -28.52
C ASN A 26 2.01 -42.22 -28.18
N SER A 27 2.37 -42.35 -26.87
CA SER A 27 3.74 -42.66 -26.46
C SER A 27 3.78 -43.67 -25.29
N GLU A 28 3.81 -44.97 -25.59
CA GLU A 28 4.06 -46.01 -24.59
C GLU A 28 5.37 -45.78 -23.81
N LYS A 29 6.39 -45.23 -24.49
CA LYS A 29 7.67 -44.94 -23.88
C LYS A 29 7.56 -43.88 -22.78
N GLU A 30 6.77 -42.84 -23.00
CA GLU A 30 6.55 -41.80 -21.99
C GLU A 30 5.72 -42.32 -20.82
N CYS A 31 4.64 -43.06 -21.09
CA CYS A 31 3.86 -43.69 -20.02
C CYS A 31 4.76 -44.53 -19.14
N LYS A 32 5.62 -45.35 -19.71
CA LYS A 32 6.56 -46.19 -18.96
C LYS A 32 7.58 -45.35 -18.15
N ALA A 33 8.05 -44.26 -18.69
CA ALA A 33 8.99 -43.35 -17.99
C ALA A 33 8.37 -42.72 -16.74
N TRP A 34 7.07 -42.46 -16.76
CA TRP A 34 6.30 -41.91 -15.64
C TRP A 34 5.61 -42.93 -14.77
N GLY A 35 5.78 -44.25 -15.05
CA GLY A 35 5.11 -45.32 -14.30
C GLY A 35 3.61 -45.40 -14.52
N ILE A 36 3.12 -44.93 -15.67
CA ILE A 36 1.71 -44.90 -16.04
C ILE A 36 1.39 -46.14 -16.91
N ASP A 37 0.26 -46.77 -16.67
CA ASP A 37 -0.20 -47.87 -17.51
C ASP A 37 -0.74 -47.36 -18.85
N PHE A 38 -0.02 -47.67 -19.93
CA PHE A 38 -0.38 -47.25 -21.28
C PHE A 38 -1.74 -47.80 -21.72
N ALA A 39 -2.10 -49.03 -21.34
CA ALA A 39 -3.37 -49.61 -21.70
C ALA A 39 -4.57 -48.95 -20.99
N GLU A 40 -4.35 -48.37 -19.83
CA GLU A 40 -5.39 -47.59 -19.15
C GLU A 40 -5.51 -46.18 -19.76
N VAL A 41 -4.40 -45.51 -20.05
CA VAL A 41 -4.40 -44.14 -20.63
C VAL A 41 -5.07 -44.12 -22.01
N THR A 42 -4.86 -45.14 -22.84
CA THR A 42 -5.46 -45.21 -24.19
C THR A 42 -7.00 -45.36 -24.19
N LYS A 43 -7.58 -45.70 -23.04
CA LYS A 43 -9.05 -45.79 -22.85
C LYS A 43 -9.68 -44.49 -22.37
N LEU A 44 -8.88 -43.53 -21.90
CA LEU A 44 -9.40 -42.29 -21.35
C LEU A 44 -9.92 -41.37 -22.46
N GLU A 45 -11.12 -40.86 -22.25
CA GLU A 45 -11.72 -39.86 -23.11
C GLU A 45 -12.04 -38.61 -22.31
N PRO A 46 -11.96 -37.39 -22.91
CA PRO A 46 -12.38 -36.16 -22.25
C PRO A 46 -13.86 -36.26 -21.84
N ILE A 47 -14.16 -35.96 -20.58
CA ILE A 47 -15.51 -35.91 -20.05
C ILE A 47 -16.04 -34.51 -20.11
N ALA A 48 -17.11 -34.25 -20.83
CA ALA A 48 -17.77 -32.95 -20.88
C ALA A 48 -18.41 -32.61 -19.51
N ILE A 49 -18.03 -31.48 -18.94
CA ILE A 49 -18.51 -31.02 -17.63
C ILE A 49 -19.28 -29.71 -17.73
N LEU A 50 -19.04 -28.91 -18.77
CA LEU A 50 -19.73 -27.66 -19.00
C LEU A 50 -20.05 -27.46 -20.49
N ASP A 51 -21.04 -26.61 -20.78
CA ASP A 51 -21.35 -26.11 -22.09
C ASP A 51 -20.78 -24.68 -22.19
N SER A 52 -19.80 -24.49 -23.06
CA SER A 52 -19.16 -23.19 -23.33
C SER A 52 -19.87 -22.37 -24.42
N GLY A 53 -21.13 -22.66 -24.70
CA GLY A 53 -21.93 -21.98 -25.71
C GLY A 53 -21.35 -22.17 -27.11
N GLU A 54 -20.89 -21.12 -27.76
CA GLU A 54 -20.35 -21.18 -29.14
C GLU A 54 -19.14 -22.12 -29.29
N MET A 55 -18.44 -22.43 -28.19
CA MET A 55 -17.30 -23.35 -28.18
C MET A 55 -17.69 -24.81 -27.90
N GLY A 56 -18.98 -25.08 -27.64
CA GLY A 56 -19.51 -26.42 -27.38
C GLY A 56 -19.12 -27.03 -26.05
N THR A 57 -19.26 -28.37 -25.95
CA THR A 57 -19.06 -29.12 -24.70
C THR A 57 -17.68 -29.80 -24.56
N LEU A 58 -16.89 -29.78 -25.63
CA LEU A 58 -15.49 -30.26 -25.65
C LEU A 58 -14.57 -29.21 -26.30
N PRO A 59 -14.52 -28.00 -25.73
CA PRO A 59 -13.87 -26.88 -26.39
C PRO A 59 -12.34 -27.00 -26.48
N ALA A 60 -11.68 -27.70 -25.56
CA ALA A 60 -10.22 -27.86 -25.59
C ALA A 60 -9.77 -28.76 -26.74
N PRO A 61 -10.33 -29.98 -26.94
CA PRO A 61 -10.10 -30.79 -28.14
C PRO A 61 -10.28 -30.04 -29.45
N ASP A 62 -11.42 -29.33 -29.58
CA ASP A 62 -11.76 -28.62 -30.82
C ASP A 62 -10.81 -27.46 -31.10
N LEU A 63 -10.44 -26.71 -30.07
CA LEU A 63 -9.53 -25.59 -30.21
C LEU A 63 -8.08 -26.04 -30.49
N CYS A 64 -7.60 -27.08 -29.85
CA CYS A 64 -6.30 -27.69 -30.13
C CYS A 64 -6.22 -28.15 -31.60
N LYS A 65 -7.26 -28.81 -32.11
CA LYS A 65 -7.35 -29.23 -33.49
C LYS A 65 -7.39 -28.03 -34.46
N LYS A 66 -8.19 -27.01 -34.16
CA LYS A 66 -8.34 -25.79 -34.97
C LYS A 66 -7.02 -25.01 -35.09
N LEU A 67 -6.24 -24.93 -34.00
CA LEU A 67 -4.95 -24.25 -33.98
C LEU A 67 -3.78 -25.11 -34.49
N GLY A 68 -4.04 -26.37 -34.80
CA GLY A 68 -3.04 -27.32 -35.27
C GLY A 68 -1.92 -27.53 -34.24
N ILE A 69 -2.30 -27.72 -32.97
CA ILE A 69 -1.40 -28.06 -31.89
C ILE A 69 -1.03 -29.53 -32.06
N LYS A 70 0.25 -29.84 -32.04
CA LYS A 70 0.76 -31.20 -32.31
C LYS A 70 1.13 -31.96 -31.04
N ASP A 71 1.77 -31.26 -30.11
CA ASP A 71 2.24 -31.81 -28.85
C ASP A 71 2.43 -30.69 -27.82
N GLN A 72 2.83 -31.06 -26.61
CA GLN A 72 3.07 -30.17 -25.48
C GLN A 72 4.20 -29.14 -25.71
N THR A 73 5.02 -29.28 -26.77
CA THR A 73 6.09 -28.33 -27.08
C THR A 73 5.57 -27.10 -27.82
N ASP A 74 4.37 -27.16 -28.41
CA ASP A 74 3.69 -26.02 -29.06
C ASP A 74 3.20 -24.95 -28.05
N ARG A 75 4.06 -24.56 -27.10
CA ARG A 75 3.70 -23.69 -25.95
C ARG A 75 3.00 -22.39 -26.29
N SER A 76 3.42 -21.73 -27.36
CA SER A 76 2.80 -20.45 -27.76
C SER A 76 1.35 -20.62 -28.24
N LYS A 77 1.04 -21.72 -28.90
CA LYS A 77 -0.32 -22.02 -29.34
C LYS A 77 -1.20 -22.52 -28.20
N LEU A 78 -0.63 -23.37 -27.31
CA LEU A 78 -1.31 -23.82 -26.10
C LEU A 78 -1.68 -22.64 -25.19
N GLU A 79 -0.77 -21.71 -24.95
CA GLU A 79 -1.05 -20.54 -24.14
C GLU A 79 -2.14 -19.64 -24.74
N LYS A 80 -2.10 -19.44 -26.06
CA LYS A 80 -3.17 -18.72 -26.75
C LYS A 80 -4.53 -19.44 -26.62
N ALA A 81 -4.56 -20.76 -26.87
CA ALA A 81 -5.76 -21.56 -26.72
C ALA A 81 -6.35 -21.49 -25.31
N LYS A 82 -5.49 -21.54 -24.32
CA LYS A 82 -5.83 -21.45 -22.91
C LYS A 82 -6.46 -20.08 -22.54
N GLN A 83 -5.82 -18.99 -22.97
CA GLN A 83 -6.32 -17.64 -22.71
C GLN A 83 -7.71 -17.43 -23.34
N ASP A 84 -7.87 -17.79 -24.62
CA ASP A 84 -9.12 -17.65 -25.35
C ASP A 84 -10.24 -18.49 -24.71
N LEU A 85 -9.94 -19.75 -24.37
CA LEU A 85 -10.91 -20.68 -23.83
C LEU A 85 -11.31 -20.33 -22.40
N TYR A 86 -10.33 -20.08 -21.50
CA TYR A 86 -10.63 -19.86 -20.09
C TYR A 86 -11.46 -18.59 -19.87
N LEU A 87 -11.15 -17.52 -20.59
CA LEU A 87 -11.93 -16.28 -20.52
C LEU A 87 -13.36 -16.51 -21.00
N HIS A 88 -13.54 -17.26 -22.10
CA HIS A 88 -14.85 -17.54 -22.68
C HIS A 88 -15.67 -18.46 -21.77
N SER A 89 -15.12 -19.60 -21.36
CA SER A 89 -15.81 -20.59 -20.54
C SER A 89 -16.17 -20.07 -19.15
N PHE A 90 -15.32 -19.24 -18.54
CA PHE A 90 -15.61 -18.66 -17.24
C PHE A 90 -16.80 -17.69 -17.27
N ASN A 91 -16.91 -16.90 -18.31
CA ASN A 91 -17.95 -15.88 -18.43
C ASN A 91 -19.28 -16.43 -18.99
N ASN A 92 -19.22 -17.40 -19.89
CA ASN A 92 -20.40 -17.88 -20.64
C ASN A 92 -20.73 -19.35 -20.39
N GLY A 93 -19.85 -20.10 -19.70
CA GLY A 93 -20.03 -21.52 -19.48
C GLY A 93 -21.12 -21.83 -18.47
N VAL A 94 -21.90 -22.88 -18.75
CA VAL A 94 -22.95 -23.43 -17.87
C VAL A 94 -22.66 -24.91 -17.61
N MET A 95 -22.75 -25.31 -16.36
CA MET A 95 -22.46 -26.68 -15.94
C MET A 95 -23.48 -27.66 -16.50
N LEU A 96 -23.00 -28.76 -17.08
CA LEU A 96 -23.84 -29.82 -17.64
C LEU A 96 -24.50 -30.71 -16.55
N GLU A 97 -25.48 -31.48 -16.94
CA GLU A 97 -26.20 -32.43 -16.06
C GLU A 97 -25.26 -33.44 -15.39
N SER A 98 -24.18 -33.84 -16.08
CA SER A 98 -23.12 -34.71 -15.56
C SER A 98 -22.41 -34.13 -14.32
N SER A 99 -22.50 -32.83 -14.07
CA SER A 99 -21.89 -32.15 -12.93
C SER A 99 -22.70 -32.24 -11.63
N GLY A 100 -23.81 -32.94 -11.63
CA GLY A 100 -24.61 -33.26 -10.44
C GLY A 100 -25.24 -32.00 -9.80
N PHE A 101 -24.96 -31.73 -8.51
CA PHE A 101 -25.64 -30.67 -7.75
C PHE A 101 -25.40 -29.23 -8.27
N ILE A 102 -24.43 -29.04 -9.13
CA ILE A 102 -24.12 -27.75 -9.76
C ILE A 102 -24.65 -27.65 -11.20
N SER A 103 -25.37 -28.63 -11.67
CA SER A 103 -25.99 -28.66 -13.01
C SER A 103 -26.82 -27.39 -13.27
N GLY A 104 -26.70 -26.83 -14.49
CA GLY A 104 -27.40 -25.63 -14.91
C GLY A 104 -26.88 -24.32 -14.32
N LYS A 105 -25.84 -24.36 -13.48
CA LYS A 105 -25.24 -23.17 -12.88
C LYS A 105 -24.15 -22.56 -13.76
N PRO A 106 -24.02 -21.22 -13.81
CA PRO A 106 -22.85 -20.58 -14.39
C PRO A 106 -21.56 -21.03 -13.70
N VAL A 107 -20.45 -21.12 -14.45
CA VAL A 107 -19.16 -21.63 -13.93
C VAL A 107 -18.70 -20.85 -12.68
N ALA A 108 -18.84 -19.53 -12.65
CA ALA A 108 -18.46 -18.72 -11.52
C ALA A 108 -19.26 -19.07 -10.24
N GLU A 109 -20.58 -19.28 -10.34
CA GLU A 109 -21.44 -19.69 -9.23
C GLU A 109 -21.13 -21.14 -8.80
N ALA A 110 -21.01 -22.05 -9.75
CA ALA A 110 -20.70 -23.45 -9.52
C ALA A 110 -19.39 -23.62 -8.73
N ARG A 111 -18.35 -22.84 -9.07
CA ARG A 111 -17.07 -22.85 -8.40
C ARG A 111 -17.20 -22.55 -6.90
N GLU A 112 -17.93 -21.50 -6.54
CA GLU A 112 -18.11 -21.14 -5.13
C GLU A 112 -19.00 -22.16 -4.39
N MET A 113 -20.02 -22.70 -5.05
CA MET A 113 -20.86 -23.78 -4.47
C MET A 113 -20.06 -25.04 -4.15
N VAL A 114 -19.21 -25.49 -5.08
CA VAL A 114 -18.34 -26.66 -4.87
C VAL A 114 -17.35 -26.41 -3.72
N LYS A 115 -16.69 -25.26 -3.72
CA LYS A 115 -15.75 -24.87 -2.66
C LYS A 115 -16.42 -24.88 -1.29
N THR A 116 -17.57 -24.24 -1.16
CA THR A 116 -18.33 -24.17 0.10
C THR A 116 -18.69 -25.58 0.56
N LYS A 117 -19.27 -26.40 -0.31
CA LYS A 117 -19.68 -27.76 0.03
C LYS A 117 -18.52 -28.66 0.48
N LEU A 118 -17.38 -28.61 -0.20
CA LEU A 118 -16.22 -29.42 0.15
C LEU A 118 -15.64 -29.01 1.51
N VAL A 119 -15.63 -27.71 1.81
CA VAL A 119 -15.16 -27.19 3.10
C VAL A 119 -16.14 -27.55 4.22
N GLU A 120 -17.44 -27.37 4.03
CA GLU A 120 -18.48 -27.72 5.00
C GLU A 120 -18.49 -29.21 5.34
N ASN A 121 -18.26 -30.06 4.34
CA ASN A 121 -18.16 -31.51 4.52
C ASN A 121 -16.80 -31.95 5.11
N SER A 122 -15.87 -31.05 5.37
CA SER A 122 -14.49 -31.36 5.78
C SER A 122 -13.73 -32.26 4.78
N GLU A 123 -14.11 -32.22 3.50
CA GLU A 123 -13.45 -32.94 2.39
C GLU A 123 -12.30 -32.12 1.79
N ALA A 124 -12.27 -30.80 2.05
CA ALA A 124 -11.23 -29.91 1.61
C ALA A 124 -11.00 -28.80 2.63
N ILE A 125 -9.83 -28.16 2.54
CA ILE A 125 -9.48 -26.95 3.27
C ILE A 125 -9.11 -25.85 2.29
N VAL A 126 -9.36 -24.59 2.66
CA VAL A 126 -8.86 -23.45 1.88
C VAL A 126 -7.36 -23.32 2.14
N TYR A 127 -6.58 -23.44 1.10
CA TYR A 127 -5.13 -23.29 1.15
C TYR A 127 -4.69 -21.98 0.47
N TYR A 128 -3.85 -21.22 1.15
CA TYR A 128 -3.31 -19.97 0.64
C TYR A 128 -1.84 -20.12 0.34
N GLU A 129 -1.43 -19.69 -0.83
CA GLU A 129 -0.01 -19.58 -1.19
C GLU A 129 0.28 -18.31 -1.96
N LEU A 130 1.54 -17.96 -2.05
CA LEU A 130 2.00 -16.81 -2.82
C LEU A 130 1.85 -17.09 -4.32
N THR A 131 1.44 -16.10 -5.09
CA THR A 131 1.26 -16.19 -6.54
C THR A 131 2.56 -16.37 -7.31
N GLY A 132 3.69 -16.20 -6.64
CA GLY A 132 5.04 -16.42 -7.17
C GLY A 132 6.09 -16.38 -6.07
N PRO A 133 7.36 -16.58 -6.39
CA PRO A 133 8.44 -16.52 -5.41
C PRO A 133 8.56 -15.12 -4.79
N VAL A 134 8.38 -15.01 -3.48
CA VAL A 134 8.57 -13.78 -2.71
C VAL A 134 9.75 -13.96 -1.76
N LYS A 135 10.67 -13.02 -1.79
CA LYS A 135 11.82 -12.98 -0.89
C LYS A 135 11.66 -11.87 0.14
N SER A 136 12.03 -12.16 1.39
CA SER A 136 12.17 -11.15 2.42
C SER A 136 13.34 -10.21 2.14
N ARG A 137 13.49 -9.13 2.92
CA ARG A 137 14.68 -8.26 2.85
C ARG A 137 16.00 -9.00 3.13
N TRP A 138 15.95 -10.13 3.79
CA TRP A 138 17.08 -11.01 4.12
C TRP A 138 17.25 -12.14 3.10
N MET A 139 16.58 -12.05 1.95
CA MET A 139 16.61 -13.05 0.87
C MET A 139 16.07 -14.43 1.25
N ALA A 140 15.42 -14.57 2.41
CA ALA A 140 14.72 -15.80 2.79
C ALA A 140 13.40 -15.94 2.02
N ASP A 141 13.03 -17.17 1.69
CA ASP A 141 11.74 -17.46 1.03
C ASP A 141 10.59 -17.19 1.99
N CYS A 142 9.62 -16.39 1.52
CA CYS A 142 8.38 -16.15 2.24
C CYS A 142 7.39 -17.30 2.02
N LYS A 143 6.66 -17.64 3.06
CA LYS A 143 5.56 -18.62 3.01
C LYS A 143 4.33 -18.02 3.68
N VAL A 144 3.14 -18.41 3.23
CA VAL A 144 1.91 -18.06 3.93
C VAL A 144 1.83 -18.86 5.23
N LYS A 145 1.54 -18.17 6.32
CA LYS A 145 1.30 -18.77 7.65
C LYS A 145 -0.05 -18.26 8.16
N ILE A 146 -0.90 -19.15 8.62
CA ILE A 146 -2.08 -18.77 9.40
C ILE A 146 -1.60 -18.47 10.81
N VAL A 147 -1.97 -17.31 11.32
CA VAL A 147 -1.61 -16.85 12.68
C VAL A 147 -2.89 -16.75 13.49
N ASP A 148 -2.92 -17.43 14.63
CA ASP A 148 -4.00 -17.35 15.58
C ASP A 148 -3.79 -16.18 16.55
N ASN A 149 -4.88 -15.68 17.13
CA ASN A 149 -4.88 -14.62 18.16
C ASN A 149 -4.27 -13.28 17.71
N GLN A 150 -4.37 -12.94 16.42
CA GLN A 150 -3.90 -11.68 15.90
C GLN A 150 -4.87 -10.53 16.23
N TRP A 151 -4.33 -9.39 16.66
CA TRP A 151 -5.11 -8.16 16.87
C TRP A 151 -5.17 -7.32 15.61
N PHE A 152 -6.34 -6.76 15.33
CA PHE A 152 -6.60 -5.95 14.14
C PHE A 152 -7.23 -4.61 14.49
N LEU A 153 -6.79 -3.56 13.80
CA LEU A 153 -7.56 -2.32 13.69
C LEU A 153 -8.65 -2.52 12.64
N ALA A 154 -9.88 -2.22 13.01
CA ALA A 154 -11.06 -2.48 12.20
C ALA A 154 -11.30 -1.39 11.13
N TYR A 155 -10.30 -1.07 10.32
CA TYR A 155 -10.41 -0.06 9.26
C TYR A 155 -11.46 -0.40 8.19
N GLY A 156 -11.94 -1.66 8.15
CA GLY A 156 -13.06 -2.06 7.31
C GLY A 156 -14.45 -1.78 7.91
N ASP A 157 -14.56 -1.16 9.09
CA ASP A 157 -15.84 -0.75 9.66
C ASP A 157 -16.45 0.39 8.83
N GLU A 158 -17.68 0.17 8.34
CA GLU A 158 -18.36 1.11 7.43
C GLU A 158 -18.59 2.49 8.09
N LYS A 159 -18.99 2.52 9.36
CA LYS A 159 -19.28 3.79 10.06
C LYS A 159 -18.00 4.59 10.33
N TRP A 160 -16.93 3.89 10.67
CA TRP A 160 -15.62 4.54 10.85
C TRP A 160 -15.08 5.05 9.53
N THR A 161 -15.26 4.30 8.45
CA THR A 161 -14.91 4.73 7.08
C THR A 161 -15.70 5.98 6.68
N GLU A 162 -17.03 6.00 6.86
CA GLU A 162 -17.87 7.18 6.59
C GLU A 162 -17.41 8.42 7.37
N THR A 163 -17.06 8.25 8.64
CA THR A 163 -16.54 9.34 9.48
C THR A 163 -15.19 9.85 8.96
N THR A 164 -14.32 8.93 8.55
CA THR A 164 -13.01 9.25 8.00
C THR A 164 -13.13 9.95 6.63
N GLU A 165 -14.10 9.56 5.81
CA GLU A 165 -14.41 10.28 4.56
C GLU A 165 -14.90 11.71 4.81
N LEU A 166 -15.69 11.93 5.85
CA LEU A 166 -16.11 13.29 6.24
C LEU A 166 -14.90 14.14 6.66
N ALA A 167 -13.97 13.58 7.42
CA ALA A 167 -12.73 14.25 7.78
C ALA A 167 -11.91 14.58 6.52
N LEU A 168 -11.71 13.61 5.63
CA LEU A 168 -10.98 13.81 4.37
C LEU A 168 -11.61 14.92 3.52
N LYS A 169 -12.95 14.99 3.42
CA LYS A 169 -13.66 16.03 2.67
C LYS A 169 -13.40 17.44 3.21
N SER A 170 -13.21 17.58 4.51
CA SER A 170 -12.94 18.87 5.15
C SER A 170 -11.47 19.31 5.08
N MET A 171 -10.55 18.40 4.73
CA MET A 171 -9.12 18.66 4.67
C MET A 171 -8.67 19.39 3.40
N GLU A 172 -7.62 20.16 3.52
CA GLU A 172 -6.86 20.67 2.39
C GLU A 172 -5.72 19.73 2.03
N LEU A 173 -5.59 19.40 0.75
CA LEU A 173 -4.57 18.48 0.25
C LEU A 173 -3.68 19.14 -0.78
N TYR A 174 -2.38 18.99 -0.62
CA TYR A 174 -1.36 19.55 -1.51
C TYR A 174 -0.47 18.42 -2.09
N PRO A 175 -0.51 18.22 -3.43
CA PRO A 175 -1.44 18.82 -4.37
C PRO A 175 -2.86 18.25 -4.23
N SER A 176 -3.86 19.00 -4.63
CA SER A 176 -5.28 18.61 -4.52
C SER A 176 -5.61 17.25 -5.17
N LYS A 177 -4.88 16.89 -6.24
CA LYS A 177 -5.00 15.59 -6.92
C LYS A 177 -4.68 14.37 -6.04
N ALA A 178 -3.99 14.58 -4.91
CA ALA A 178 -3.73 13.52 -3.93
C ALA A 178 -5.03 12.96 -3.32
N ARG A 179 -6.12 13.73 -3.34
CA ARG A 179 -7.43 13.33 -2.84
C ARG A 179 -7.91 12.02 -3.42
N ASN A 180 -7.79 11.84 -4.73
CA ASN A 180 -8.22 10.62 -5.41
C ASN A 180 -7.51 9.37 -4.87
N GLN A 181 -6.24 9.50 -4.47
CA GLN A 181 -5.49 8.38 -3.89
C GLN A 181 -5.98 8.05 -2.48
N PHE A 182 -6.27 9.06 -1.64
CA PHE A 182 -6.86 8.83 -0.33
C PHE A 182 -8.24 8.18 -0.44
N GLU A 183 -9.13 8.72 -1.28
CA GLU A 183 -10.47 8.18 -1.51
C GLU A 183 -10.40 6.72 -1.98
N TYR A 184 -9.48 6.41 -2.88
CA TYR A 184 -9.24 5.03 -3.33
C TYR A 184 -8.80 4.13 -2.17
N VAL A 185 -7.92 4.60 -1.28
CA VAL A 185 -7.47 3.82 -0.12
C VAL A 185 -8.63 3.51 0.82
N LEU A 186 -9.48 4.49 1.13
CA LEU A 186 -10.62 4.31 2.01
C LEU A 186 -11.62 3.26 1.49
N GLN A 187 -11.73 3.10 0.16
CA GLN A 187 -12.63 2.12 -0.48
C GLN A 187 -12.17 0.66 -0.35
N TRP A 188 -10.85 0.41 -0.29
CA TRP A 188 -10.34 -0.95 -0.27
C TRP A 188 -9.68 -1.35 1.05
N LEU A 189 -9.42 -0.40 1.93
CA LEU A 189 -8.76 -0.68 3.20
C LEU A 189 -9.67 -1.55 4.07
N ASN A 190 -9.11 -2.69 4.48
CA ASN A 190 -9.77 -3.64 5.37
C ASN A 190 -9.07 -3.66 6.73
N ASN A 191 -9.48 -4.59 7.58
CA ASN A 191 -8.86 -4.78 8.89
C ASN A 191 -7.34 -4.95 8.77
N TRP A 192 -6.61 -4.22 9.59
CA TRP A 192 -5.15 -4.17 9.56
C TRP A 192 -4.53 -4.84 10.77
N ALA A 193 -3.69 -5.86 10.56
CA ALA A 193 -2.97 -6.54 11.63
C ALA A 193 -1.97 -5.60 12.29
N CYS A 194 -2.33 -5.12 13.49
CA CYS A 194 -1.63 -4.01 14.16
C CYS A 194 -0.57 -4.46 15.19
N VAL A 195 -0.32 -5.76 15.32
CA VAL A 195 0.66 -6.29 16.27
C VAL A 195 1.63 -7.27 15.62
N ARG A 196 2.76 -7.50 16.27
CA ARG A 196 3.82 -8.44 15.86
C ARG A 196 4.28 -9.28 17.06
N GLU A 197 4.61 -10.54 16.82
CA GLU A 197 5.13 -11.45 17.87
C GLU A 197 6.50 -11.01 18.38
N LYS A 198 7.29 -10.32 17.56
CA LYS A 198 8.65 -9.89 17.85
C LYS A 198 8.94 -8.55 17.19
N GLY A 199 9.70 -7.71 17.84
CA GLY A 199 10.16 -6.42 17.31
C GLY A 199 10.58 -5.47 18.42
N LEU A 200 11.01 -4.27 18.01
CA LEU A 200 11.16 -3.12 18.89
C LEU A 200 9.88 -2.30 18.81
N GLY A 201 9.36 -1.86 19.92
CA GLY A 201 8.16 -1.05 20.00
C GLY A 201 7.45 -1.21 21.34
N THR A 202 6.29 -0.60 21.43
CA THR A 202 5.44 -0.63 22.62
C THR A 202 4.70 -1.95 22.70
N LYS A 203 4.66 -2.58 23.85
CA LYS A 203 3.84 -3.77 24.10
C LYS A 203 2.37 -3.38 24.08
N LEU A 204 1.52 -4.30 23.60
CA LEU A 204 0.08 -4.11 23.65
C LEU A 204 -0.37 -4.15 25.14
N PRO A 205 -1.05 -3.12 25.66
CA PRO A 205 -1.30 -2.99 27.11
C PRO A 205 -2.11 -4.15 27.73
N TRP A 206 -3.02 -4.76 26.95
CA TRP A 206 -3.88 -5.86 27.42
C TRP A 206 -3.42 -7.25 26.96
N ASP A 207 -2.32 -7.33 26.19
CA ASP A 207 -1.71 -8.61 25.77
C ASP A 207 -0.23 -8.40 25.49
N GLU A 208 0.58 -8.44 26.54
CA GLU A 208 2.02 -8.17 26.49
C GLU A 208 2.85 -9.16 25.66
N ASN A 209 2.24 -10.23 25.16
CA ASN A 209 2.90 -11.15 24.22
C ASN A 209 3.09 -10.50 22.84
N TRP A 210 2.39 -9.39 22.59
CA TRP A 210 2.40 -8.69 21.33
C TRP A 210 3.05 -7.31 21.45
N VAL A 211 3.77 -6.93 20.39
CA VAL A 211 4.32 -5.59 20.21
C VAL A 211 3.47 -4.87 19.15
N ILE A 212 3.09 -3.63 19.43
CA ILE A 212 2.34 -2.80 18.47
C ILE A 212 3.22 -2.58 17.23
N GLU A 213 2.63 -2.75 16.06
CA GLU A 213 3.30 -2.52 14.79
C GLU A 213 3.64 -1.04 14.61
N SER A 214 4.84 -0.75 14.12
CA SER A 214 5.39 0.62 14.11
C SER A 214 4.57 1.65 13.32
N LEU A 215 3.87 1.24 12.27
CA LEU A 215 2.95 2.15 11.56
C LEU A 215 1.72 2.48 12.40
N SER A 216 1.19 1.50 13.13
CA SER A 216 0.02 1.67 14.00
C SER A 216 0.34 2.48 15.25
N ASP A 217 1.52 2.25 15.84
CA ASP A 217 2.01 2.94 17.04
C ASP A 217 2.23 4.45 16.82
N SER A 218 2.56 4.85 15.60
CA SER A 218 2.97 6.23 15.29
C SER A 218 1.88 7.10 14.66
N THR A 219 0.62 6.68 14.66
CA THR A 219 -0.45 7.39 13.93
C THR A 219 -0.90 8.70 14.59
N ILE A 220 -0.69 8.84 15.89
CA ILE A 220 -1.14 10.00 16.70
C ILE A 220 0.01 10.70 17.45
N TYR A 221 1.27 10.36 17.17
CA TYR A 221 2.42 10.92 17.92
C TYR A 221 2.47 12.45 17.89
N MET A 222 1.93 13.08 16.84
CA MET A 222 1.89 14.52 16.70
C MET A 222 1.02 15.19 17.79
N ALA A 223 -0.01 14.52 18.30
CA ALA A 223 -0.76 14.98 19.45
C ALA A 223 0.09 14.91 20.73
N PHE A 224 0.74 13.78 20.96
CA PHE A 224 1.61 13.58 22.11
C PHE A 224 2.78 14.57 22.15
N TYR A 225 3.35 14.93 21.01
CA TYR A 225 4.47 15.89 20.93
C TYR A 225 4.14 17.27 21.47
N THR A 226 2.87 17.68 21.48
CA THR A 226 2.47 18.99 22.02
C THR A 226 2.75 19.11 23.51
N VAL A 227 2.73 18.00 24.25
CA VAL A 227 2.87 17.96 25.71
C VAL A 227 3.99 17.06 26.22
N ALA A 228 4.68 16.33 25.33
CA ALA A 228 5.72 15.36 25.70
C ALA A 228 6.82 15.94 26.59
N HIS A 229 7.18 17.21 26.40
CA HIS A 229 8.20 17.90 27.18
C HIS A 229 7.79 18.15 28.64
N HIS A 230 6.49 18.18 28.94
CA HIS A 230 5.98 18.23 30.31
C HIS A 230 5.91 16.85 30.95
N LEU A 231 5.61 15.81 30.15
CA LEU A 231 5.36 14.46 30.66
C LEU A 231 6.66 13.67 30.90
N LYS A 232 7.76 14.03 30.25
CA LYS A 232 9.05 13.28 30.29
C LYS A 232 9.66 13.15 31.68
N ASP A 233 9.37 14.08 32.58
CA ASP A 233 9.93 14.14 33.93
C ASP A 233 8.92 13.65 35.00
N LEU A 234 7.73 13.16 34.57
CA LEU A 234 6.76 12.53 35.47
C LEU A 234 7.12 11.08 35.76
N ASP A 235 6.75 10.62 36.94
CA ASP A 235 6.81 9.21 37.29
C ASP A 235 5.87 8.40 36.39
N GLU A 236 6.28 7.22 35.95
CA GLU A 236 5.50 6.39 35.02
C GLU A 236 4.10 6.01 35.52
N ASP A 237 3.96 5.86 36.85
CA ASP A 237 2.67 5.55 37.50
C ASP A 237 1.64 6.68 37.42
N LYS A 238 2.06 7.89 37.05
CA LYS A 238 1.19 9.04 36.79
C LYS A 238 0.72 9.15 35.34
N LEU A 239 1.33 8.41 34.42
CA LEU A 239 0.94 8.39 33.01
C LEU A 239 -0.24 7.45 32.80
N THR A 240 -1.39 7.84 33.33
CA THR A 240 -2.63 7.05 33.34
C THR A 240 -3.65 7.54 32.30
N ASP A 241 -4.63 6.70 32.01
CA ASP A 241 -5.75 7.08 31.14
C ASP A 241 -6.46 8.34 31.65
N THR A 242 -6.62 8.49 32.98
CA THR A 242 -7.20 9.68 33.61
C THR A 242 -6.43 10.95 33.25
N LEU A 243 -5.09 10.91 33.24
CA LEU A 243 -4.28 12.04 32.84
C LEU A 243 -4.45 12.35 31.35
N PHE A 244 -4.37 11.34 30.49
CA PHE A 244 -4.45 11.52 29.05
C PHE A 244 -5.84 12.01 28.63
N GLU A 245 -6.92 11.51 29.25
CA GLU A 245 -8.26 12.01 29.04
C GLU A 245 -8.42 13.47 29.51
N ALA A 246 -7.73 13.82 30.61
CA ALA A 246 -7.73 15.20 31.11
C ALA A 246 -6.96 16.16 30.19
N ILE A 247 -5.94 15.70 29.46
CA ILE A 247 -5.14 16.54 28.54
C ILE A 247 -5.76 16.59 27.14
N PHE A 248 -6.05 15.44 26.55
CA PHE A 248 -6.40 15.30 25.12
C PHE A 248 -7.90 15.19 24.87
N GLY A 249 -8.68 14.85 25.88
CA GLY A 249 -10.11 14.59 25.78
C GLY A 249 -10.98 15.54 26.61
N SER A 250 -12.14 15.04 26.99
CA SER A 250 -13.12 15.74 27.82
C SER A 250 -12.98 15.45 29.33
N GLY A 251 -11.93 14.72 29.73
CA GLY A 251 -11.71 14.32 31.12
C GLY A 251 -11.64 15.51 32.11
N ASN A 252 -11.95 15.24 33.37
CA ASN A 252 -12.00 16.27 34.40
C ASN A 252 -10.61 16.54 35.00
N THR A 253 -10.05 17.72 34.76
CA THR A 253 -8.72 18.10 35.23
C THR A 253 -8.58 18.14 36.75
N LYS A 254 -9.67 18.39 37.46
CA LYS A 254 -9.69 18.38 38.93
C LYS A 254 -9.61 16.96 39.48
N GLU A 255 -10.34 16.04 38.88
CA GLU A 255 -10.31 14.63 39.26
C GLU A 255 -8.91 14.02 38.99
N ALA A 256 -8.33 14.29 37.83
CA ALA A 256 -6.98 13.90 37.52
C ALA A 256 -5.94 14.47 38.49
N SER A 257 -6.10 15.72 38.91
CA SER A 257 -5.24 16.36 39.89
C SER A 257 -5.32 15.69 41.27
N GLU A 258 -6.54 15.39 41.74
CA GLU A 258 -6.78 14.73 43.02
C GLU A 258 -6.24 13.27 43.02
N GLU A 259 -6.43 12.54 41.92
CA GLU A 259 -5.99 11.15 41.78
C GLU A 259 -4.46 11.04 41.71
N LEU A 260 -3.82 11.88 40.88
CA LEU A 260 -2.41 11.74 40.53
C LEU A 260 -1.47 12.63 41.36
N GLY A 261 -2.01 13.53 42.19
CA GLY A 261 -1.23 14.48 42.96
C GLY A 261 -0.46 15.50 42.09
N ILE A 262 -0.97 15.79 40.90
CA ILE A 262 -0.44 16.79 39.98
C ILE A 262 -1.25 18.07 40.16
N PRO A 263 -0.63 19.26 40.27
CA PRO A 263 -1.39 20.51 40.37
C PRO A 263 -2.37 20.67 39.21
N GLN A 264 -3.64 20.99 39.50
CA GLN A 264 -4.64 21.17 38.46
C GLN A 264 -4.25 22.25 37.45
N ALA A 265 -3.54 23.29 37.88
CA ALA A 265 -3.05 24.33 37.01
C ALA A 265 -2.13 23.78 35.91
N ASP A 266 -1.24 22.84 36.26
CA ASP A 266 -0.29 22.25 35.31
C ASP A 266 -1.06 21.41 34.26
N ILE A 267 -2.03 20.61 34.69
CA ILE A 267 -2.87 19.82 33.77
C ILE A 267 -3.67 20.73 32.83
N LEU A 268 -4.19 21.84 33.34
CA LEU A 268 -4.90 22.83 32.54
C LEU A 268 -3.96 23.51 31.53
N ASP A 269 -2.74 23.85 31.93
CA ASP A 269 -1.75 24.45 31.02
C ASP A 269 -1.35 23.45 29.90
N TRP A 270 -1.16 22.18 30.23
CA TRP A 270 -0.89 21.14 29.22
C TRP A 270 -2.05 20.94 28.24
N ARG A 271 -3.30 20.93 28.75
CA ARG A 271 -4.50 20.91 27.90
C ARG A 271 -4.57 22.14 27.00
N ASN A 272 -4.29 23.34 27.54
CA ASN A 272 -4.29 24.57 26.77
C ASN A 272 -3.22 24.56 25.67
N GLU A 273 -2.05 23.98 25.96
CA GLU A 273 -0.99 23.84 24.97
C GLU A 273 -1.38 22.86 23.86
N PHE A 274 -1.97 21.70 24.20
CA PHE A 274 -2.54 20.80 23.21
C PHE A 274 -3.60 21.52 22.36
N ASN A 275 -4.56 22.17 22.96
CA ASN A 275 -5.62 22.89 22.25
C ASN A 275 -5.12 24.06 21.38
N TYR A 276 -3.96 24.63 21.69
CA TYR A 276 -3.32 25.62 20.86
C TYR A 276 -2.73 25.04 19.58
N TRP A 277 -2.10 23.86 19.67
CA TRP A 277 -1.45 23.21 18.54
C TRP A 277 -2.39 22.32 17.71
N TYR A 278 -3.51 21.88 18.30
CA TYR A 278 -4.50 21.04 17.65
C TYR A 278 -5.80 21.79 17.38
N PRO A 279 -6.42 21.47 16.23
CA PRO A 279 -5.98 20.55 15.17
C PRO A 279 -4.75 21.06 14.47
N TYR A 280 -3.81 20.20 14.11
CA TYR A 280 -2.66 20.64 13.32
C TYR A 280 -3.08 21.08 11.91
N ASP A 281 -2.43 22.13 11.39
CA ASP A 281 -2.82 22.75 10.13
C ASP A 281 -2.34 21.95 8.92
N LEU A 282 -1.09 21.45 8.95
CA LEU A 282 -0.50 20.76 7.82
C LEU A 282 0.53 19.71 8.27
N ARG A 283 0.41 18.50 7.72
CA ARG A 283 1.46 17.49 7.79
C ARG A 283 2.06 17.26 6.41
N VAL A 284 3.39 17.41 6.28
CA VAL A 284 4.13 17.14 5.05
C VAL A 284 4.72 15.75 5.09
N SER A 285 4.51 14.95 4.04
CA SER A 285 4.94 13.55 3.97
C SER A 285 5.23 13.11 2.53
N GLY A 286 5.67 11.86 2.35
CA GLY A 286 5.83 11.26 1.04
C GLY A 286 4.53 10.60 0.53
N LYS A 287 4.33 10.58 -0.77
CA LYS A 287 3.17 9.94 -1.42
C LYS A 287 3.01 8.45 -1.13
N ASP A 288 4.09 7.76 -0.79
CA ASP A 288 4.09 6.35 -0.41
C ASP A 288 3.37 6.08 0.92
N LEU A 289 3.22 7.10 1.76
CA LEU A 289 2.50 6.99 3.03
C LEU A 289 0.99 7.24 2.91
N ILE A 290 0.48 7.62 1.75
CA ILE A 290 -0.96 7.75 1.53
C ILE A 290 -1.66 6.40 1.75
N GLN A 291 -1.08 5.31 1.23
CA GLN A 291 -1.68 3.98 1.26
C GLN A 291 -1.61 3.29 2.63
N ASN A 292 -0.97 3.89 3.60
CA ASN A 292 -0.79 3.33 4.94
C ASN A 292 -0.83 4.43 6.01
N HIS A 293 0.30 4.91 6.47
CA HIS A 293 0.43 5.73 7.67
C HIS A 293 -0.44 7.00 7.67
N LEU A 294 -0.58 7.73 6.55
CA LEU A 294 -1.43 8.93 6.51
C LEU A 294 -2.91 8.60 6.61
N SER A 295 -3.35 7.54 5.91
CA SER A 295 -4.73 7.06 6.02
C SER A 295 -5.01 6.50 7.42
N PHE A 296 -4.11 5.71 7.99
CA PHE A 296 -4.24 5.21 9.37
C PHE A 296 -4.29 6.36 10.39
N SER A 297 -3.44 7.37 10.20
CA SER A 297 -3.47 8.57 11.04
C SER A 297 -4.82 9.27 10.99
N LEU A 298 -5.42 9.39 9.81
CA LEU A 298 -6.74 10.01 9.66
C LEU A 298 -7.83 9.17 10.35
N TYR A 299 -7.84 7.85 10.16
CA TYR A 299 -8.76 6.95 10.87
C TYR A 299 -8.63 7.10 12.38
N ASN A 300 -7.42 7.03 12.92
CA ASN A 300 -7.21 7.09 14.36
C ASN A 300 -7.58 8.46 14.94
N HIS A 301 -7.33 9.56 14.22
CA HIS A 301 -7.78 10.89 14.66
C HIS A 301 -9.31 11.00 14.74
N THR A 302 -10.02 10.39 13.78
CA THR A 302 -11.50 10.39 13.80
C THR A 302 -12.09 9.49 14.87
N ALA A 303 -11.33 8.51 15.36
CA ALA A 303 -11.76 7.65 16.46
C ALA A 303 -11.49 8.27 17.86
N MET A 304 -10.40 9.02 17.97
CA MET A 304 -9.90 9.50 19.27
C MET A 304 -10.32 10.93 19.60
N PHE A 305 -10.54 11.76 18.60
CA PHE A 305 -10.77 13.19 18.80
C PHE A 305 -12.11 13.65 18.23
N GLU A 306 -12.68 14.67 18.87
CA GLU A 306 -13.85 15.36 18.35
C GLU A 306 -13.54 16.05 17.01
N LYS A 307 -14.58 16.31 16.22
CA LYS A 307 -14.47 16.81 14.85
C LYS A 307 -13.61 18.08 14.72
N GLU A 308 -13.67 18.95 15.70
CA GLU A 308 -12.96 20.21 15.76
C GLU A 308 -11.43 20.02 15.85
N MET A 309 -11.00 18.81 16.29
CA MET A 309 -9.59 18.44 16.48
C MET A 309 -9.04 17.56 15.34
N TRP A 310 -9.85 17.29 14.30
CA TRP A 310 -9.36 16.51 13.16
C TRP A 310 -8.33 17.27 12.35
N PRO A 311 -7.36 16.57 11.73
CA PRO A 311 -6.32 17.18 10.90
C PRO A 311 -6.89 18.09 9.81
N LYS A 312 -6.29 19.28 9.60
CA LYS A 312 -6.73 20.23 8.58
C LYS A 312 -6.15 19.99 7.21
N GLY A 313 -4.94 19.42 7.10
CA GLY A 313 -4.32 19.25 5.80
C GLY A 313 -3.16 18.26 5.75
N PHE A 314 -2.96 17.70 4.55
CA PHE A 314 -1.76 16.93 4.19
C PHE A 314 -1.11 17.54 2.94
N ALA A 315 0.21 17.62 2.96
CA ALA A 315 1.01 17.87 1.77
C ALA A 315 1.85 16.63 1.48
N VAL A 316 1.86 16.19 0.24
CA VAL A 316 2.58 14.99 -0.16
C VAL A 316 3.49 15.26 -1.35
N ASN A 317 4.71 14.77 -1.27
CA ASN A 317 5.72 14.87 -2.32
C ASN A 317 6.09 13.50 -2.89
N GLY A 318 6.71 13.52 -4.08
CA GLY A 318 7.21 12.33 -4.74
C GLY A 318 8.46 11.74 -4.09
N TRP A 319 8.95 10.65 -4.70
CA TRP A 319 10.21 10.00 -4.32
C TRP A 319 11.40 10.83 -4.79
N VAL A 320 12.44 10.93 -3.96
CA VAL A 320 13.71 11.47 -4.45
C VAL A 320 14.43 10.39 -5.23
N LEU A 321 14.67 10.66 -6.51
CA LEU A 321 15.45 9.83 -7.41
C LEU A 321 16.90 10.31 -7.45
N VAL A 322 17.82 9.44 -7.86
CA VAL A 322 19.21 9.77 -8.17
C VAL A 322 19.49 9.28 -9.57
N ASP A 323 19.85 10.20 -10.46
CA ASP A 323 20.11 9.92 -11.88
C ASP A 323 18.99 9.10 -12.55
N GLY A 324 17.73 9.46 -12.22
CA GLY A 324 16.52 8.82 -12.74
C GLY A 324 16.14 7.49 -12.10
N GLU A 325 16.92 7.01 -11.13
CA GLU A 325 16.66 5.75 -10.44
C GLU A 325 16.27 5.97 -8.97
N LYS A 326 15.41 5.07 -8.45
CA LYS A 326 15.09 5.04 -7.02
C LYS A 326 16.34 4.76 -6.20
N MET A 327 16.59 5.56 -5.15
CA MET A 327 17.69 5.33 -4.23
C MET A 327 17.64 3.96 -3.58
N SER A 328 18.78 3.24 -3.61
CA SER A 328 18.91 1.93 -3.00
C SER A 328 20.32 1.74 -2.46
N LYS A 329 20.43 1.33 -1.20
CA LYS A 329 21.72 0.98 -0.58
C LYS A 329 22.42 -0.16 -1.33
N SER A 330 21.64 -1.12 -1.84
CA SER A 330 22.18 -2.28 -2.58
C SER A 330 22.73 -1.91 -3.95
N LYS A 331 22.25 -0.84 -4.58
CA LYS A 331 22.74 -0.32 -5.86
C LYS A 331 23.88 0.67 -5.70
N GLY A 332 24.15 1.16 -4.49
CA GLY A 332 25.18 2.17 -4.22
C GLY A 332 24.83 3.58 -4.67
N ASN A 333 23.62 3.83 -5.16
CA ASN A 333 23.13 5.16 -5.57
C ASN A 333 22.41 5.90 -4.40
N PHE A 334 22.93 5.76 -3.21
CA PHE A 334 22.34 6.31 -2.00
C PHE A 334 23.24 7.42 -1.43
N PHE A 335 22.66 8.59 -1.19
CA PHE A 335 23.31 9.70 -0.52
C PHE A 335 22.59 10.02 0.80
N THR A 336 23.37 10.28 1.85
CA THR A 336 22.79 10.82 3.08
C THR A 336 22.63 12.33 2.95
N LEU A 337 21.64 12.89 3.66
CA LEU A 337 21.46 14.35 3.71
C LEU A 337 22.71 15.05 4.25
N LYS A 338 23.40 14.45 5.21
CA LYS A 338 24.65 14.97 5.78
C LYS A 338 25.76 15.11 4.72
N GLU A 339 25.93 14.09 3.88
CA GLU A 339 26.90 14.13 2.78
C GLU A 339 26.56 15.23 1.78
N LEU A 340 25.29 15.33 1.36
CA LEU A 340 24.85 16.36 0.41
C LEU A 340 25.05 17.77 0.97
N VAL A 341 24.62 18.02 2.20
CA VAL A 341 24.75 19.34 2.82
C VAL A 341 26.22 19.71 3.06
N THR A 342 27.07 18.75 3.39
CA THR A 342 28.51 18.98 3.57
C THR A 342 29.19 19.34 2.24
N ASN A 343 28.82 18.68 1.14
CA ASN A 343 29.47 18.85 -0.16
C ASN A 343 28.90 20.04 -0.94
N TYR A 344 27.61 20.36 -0.80
CA TYR A 344 26.92 21.35 -1.65
C TYR A 344 26.29 22.51 -0.87
N SER A 345 26.23 22.51 0.43
CA SER A 345 25.45 23.37 1.30
C SER A 345 23.93 23.07 1.32
N ALA A 346 23.27 23.48 2.39
CA ALA A 346 21.81 23.26 2.55
C ALA A 346 21.01 24.02 1.47
N ASP A 347 21.43 25.23 1.11
CA ASP A 347 20.72 26.05 0.12
C ASP A 347 20.75 25.42 -1.28
N VAL A 348 21.92 24.90 -1.70
CA VAL A 348 22.07 24.21 -2.98
C VAL A 348 21.24 22.95 -3.02
N VAL A 349 21.23 22.14 -1.94
CA VAL A 349 20.43 20.90 -1.86
C VAL A 349 18.95 21.23 -1.98
N ARG A 350 18.45 22.20 -1.20
CA ARG A 350 17.04 22.63 -1.25
C ARG A 350 16.67 23.15 -2.63
N PHE A 351 17.48 24.05 -3.19
CA PHE A 351 17.22 24.62 -4.52
C PHE A 351 17.18 23.54 -5.60
N THR A 352 18.10 22.57 -5.57
CA THR A 352 18.15 21.47 -6.54
C THR A 352 16.88 20.62 -6.47
N LEU A 353 16.48 20.18 -5.27
CA LEU A 353 15.30 19.34 -5.09
C LEU A 353 14.00 20.08 -5.41
N CYS A 354 13.85 21.34 -4.99
CA CYS A 354 12.66 22.14 -5.30
C CYS A 354 12.51 22.44 -6.80
N ASN A 355 13.62 22.55 -7.51
CA ASN A 355 13.61 22.78 -8.97
C ASN A 355 13.34 21.48 -9.75
N ALA A 356 13.63 20.32 -9.18
CA ALA A 356 13.57 19.05 -9.88
C ALA A 356 12.14 18.43 -9.96
N GLY A 357 11.23 18.86 -9.10
CA GLY A 357 9.86 18.35 -9.10
C GLY A 357 8.94 19.10 -8.15
N GLU A 358 7.64 19.08 -8.45
CA GLU A 358 6.59 19.72 -7.66
C GLU A 358 5.46 18.73 -7.36
N GLY A 359 4.88 18.82 -6.18
CA GLY A 359 3.75 18.01 -5.77
C GLY A 359 4.07 16.52 -5.78
N LEU A 360 3.34 15.71 -6.56
CA LEU A 360 3.52 14.24 -6.63
C LEU A 360 4.62 13.80 -7.61
N ASP A 361 5.25 14.73 -8.32
CA ASP A 361 6.35 14.38 -9.21
C ASP A 361 7.56 13.90 -8.39
N ASP A 362 8.36 13.01 -8.97
CA ASP A 362 9.52 12.44 -8.31
C ASP A 362 10.76 13.32 -8.60
N PRO A 363 11.21 14.17 -7.65
CA PRO A 363 12.35 15.04 -7.89
C PRO A 363 13.63 14.20 -8.10
N ASN A 364 14.34 14.48 -9.18
CA ASN A 364 15.58 13.78 -9.52
C ASN A 364 16.79 14.61 -9.05
N TRP A 365 17.62 13.98 -8.22
CA TRP A 365 18.91 14.55 -7.86
C TRP A 365 19.91 14.31 -8.97
N GLU A 366 20.31 15.39 -9.63
CA GLU A 366 21.35 15.37 -10.65
C GLU A 366 22.56 16.15 -10.18
N LEU A 367 23.72 15.50 -10.18
CA LEU A 367 24.97 16.09 -9.69
C LEU A 367 25.36 17.36 -10.47
N SER A 368 25.26 17.30 -11.79
CA SER A 368 25.57 18.42 -12.71
C SER A 368 24.67 19.64 -12.45
N PHE A 369 23.40 19.41 -12.12
CA PHE A 369 22.48 20.48 -11.78
C PHE A 369 22.82 21.10 -10.42
N ALA A 370 23.16 20.28 -9.41
CA ALA A 370 23.55 20.78 -8.08
C ALA A 370 24.78 21.68 -8.16
N GLU A 371 25.79 21.32 -8.95
CA GLU A 371 26.97 22.18 -9.19
C GLU A 371 26.60 23.49 -9.88
N THR A 372 25.70 23.44 -10.86
CA THR A 372 25.22 24.64 -11.57
C THR A 372 24.39 25.52 -10.65
N ALA A 373 23.53 24.93 -9.81
CA ALA A 373 22.76 25.64 -8.80
C ALA A 373 23.65 26.41 -7.80
N GLY A 374 24.72 25.73 -7.33
CA GLY A 374 25.70 26.32 -6.45
C GLY A 374 26.33 27.59 -7.07
N LYS A 375 26.82 27.52 -8.31
CA LYS A 375 27.37 28.66 -9.05
C LYS A 375 26.36 29.77 -9.25
N LYS A 376 25.09 29.48 -9.54
CA LYS A 376 24.02 30.47 -9.69
C LYS A 376 23.78 31.24 -8.37
N LEU A 377 23.68 30.52 -7.26
CA LEU A 377 23.48 31.14 -5.95
C LEU A 377 24.67 31.98 -5.53
N GLU A 378 25.90 31.52 -5.75
CA GLU A 378 27.10 32.26 -5.47
C GLU A 378 27.20 33.54 -6.33
N ASN A 379 26.95 33.45 -7.62
CA ASN A 379 26.93 34.61 -8.53
C ASN A 379 25.88 35.63 -8.11
N TRP A 380 24.69 35.18 -7.70
CA TRP A 380 23.64 36.05 -7.19
C TRP A 380 24.07 36.78 -5.91
N LEU A 381 24.65 36.06 -4.96
CA LEU A 381 25.15 36.66 -3.72
C LEU A 381 26.26 37.66 -3.98
N ASN A 382 27.18 37.37 -4.88
CA ASN A 382 28.26 38.28 -5.25
C ASN A 382 27.72 39.54 -5.95
N PHE A 383 26.76 39.35 -6.88
CA PHE A 383 26.07 40.49 -7.51
C PHE A 383 25.40 41.40 -6.49
N VAL A 384 24.69 40.82 -5.51
CA VAL A 384 24.03 41.63 -4.45
C VAL A 384 25.05 42.35 -3.59
N LYS A 385 26.14 41.68 -3.18
CA LYS A 385 27.22 42.28 -2.38
C LYS A 385 27.89 43.46 -3.12
N GLU A 386 28.22 43.27 -4.39
CA GLU A 386 28.90 44.24 -5.22
C GLU A 386 28.04 45.46 -5.53
N ASN A 387 26.73 45.29 -5.67
CA ASN A 387 25.81 46.35 -6.11
C ASN A 387 24.99 46.95 -4.97
N ARG A 388 25.11 46.45 -3.75
CA ARG A 388 24.42 47.03 -2.60
C ARG A 388 24.78 48.51 -2.40
N GLY A 389 23.77 49.37 -2.43
CA GLY A 389 23.93 50.81 -2.29
C GLY A 389 24.38 51.56 -3.55
N LYS A 390 24.57 50.87 -4.68
CA LYS A 390 24.97 51.45 -5.96
C LYS A 390 23.79 51.79 -6.89
N GLY A 391 22.56 51.59 -6.43
CA GLY A 391 21.35 51.88 -7.21
C GLY A 391 21.19 53.40 -7.47
N ARG A 392 20.62 53.78 -8.61
CA ARG A 392 20.20 55.14 -8.89
C ARG A 392 19.07 55.58 -7.95
N ARG A 393 18.90 56.85 -7.76
CA ARG A 393 17.85 57.43 -6.89
C ARG A 393 16.62 57.89 -7.66
N ASP A 394 16.73 58.08 -8.98
CA ASP A 394 15.66 58.49 -9.89
C ASP A 394 14.82 57.28 -10.32
N SER A 395 13.53 57.48 -10.57
CA SER A 395 12.64 56.47 -11.06
C SER A 395 12.70 56.37 -12.59
N HIS A 396 12.67 55.15 -13.11
CA HIS A 396 12.66 54.88 -14.55
C HIS A 396 11.56 53.83 -14.86
N PRO A 397 10.88 53.86 -16.02
CA PRO A 397 9.83 52.92 -16.37
C PRO A 397 10.24 51.45 -16.25
N VAL A 398 11.51 51.11 -16.45
CA VAL A 398 12.06 49.76 -16.23
C VAL A 398 11.94 49.29 -14.77
N ASP A 399 11.99 50.22 -13.80
CA ASP A 399 11.84 49.88 -12.39
C ASP A 399 10.43 49.44 -12.07
N ASP A 400 9.44 50.07 -12.69
CA ASP A 400 8.02 49.70 -12.51
C ASP A 400 7.73 48.38 -13.17
N TRP A 401 8.28 48.14 -14.35
CA TRP A 401 8.22 46.82 -15.01
C TRP A 401 8.88 45.71 -14.16
N PHE A 402 10.09 45.97 -13.64
CA PHE A 402 10.79 45.02 -12.79
C PHE A 402 10.04 44.74 -11.50
N ARG A 403 9.48 45.78 -10.84
CA ARG A 403 8.65 45.61 -9.64
C ARG A 403 7.42 44.75 -9.93
N ALA A 404 6.74 44.99 -11.08
CA ALA A 404 5.58 44.23 -11.48
C ALA A 404 5.92 42.75 -11.68
N ILE A 405 7.02 42.43 -12.37
CA ILE A 405 7.48 41.04 -12.56
C ILE A 405 7.86 40.39 -11.23
N MET A 406 8.61 41.08 -10.38
CA MET A 406 9.02 40.57 -9.08
C MET A 406 7.82 40.31 -8.17
N SER A 407 6.82 41.18 -8.18
CA SER A 407 5.59 41.01 -7.43
C SER A 407 4.77 39.82 -7.94
N ASP A 408 4.63 39.67 -9.24
CA ASP A 408 3.95 38.52 -9.85
C ASP A 408 4.66 37.18 -9.55
N THR A 409 6.00 37.19 -9.59
CA THR A 409 6.81 36.02 -9.27
C THR A 409 6.72 35.64 -7.79
N ALA A 410 6.66 36.65 -6.90
CA ALA A 410 6.53 36.39 -5.46
C ALA A 410 5.11 35.94 -5.06
N TYR A 411 4.11 36.30 -5.86
CA TYR A 411 2.71 35.87 -5.62
C TYR A 411 2.45 34.43 -6.08
N LYS A 412 3.11 34.01 -7.16
CA LYS A 412 3.04 32.60 -7.67
C LYS A 412 3.81 31.63 -6.79
#